data_389df3a8563b805f7d56d73249a5102d
#
_entry.id   389df3a8563b805f7d56d73249a5102d
#
_cell.length_a   1.000
_cell.length_b   1.000
_cell.length_c   1.000
_cell.angle_alpha   90.00
_cell.angle_beta   90.00
_cell.angle_gamma   90.00
#
_symmetry.space_group_name_H-M   'P 1'
#
loop_
_entity.id
_entity.type
_entity.pdbx_description
1 polymer ?
#
loop_
_entity_poly.entity_id
_entity_poly.type
_entity_poly.pdbx_seq_one_letter_code
_entity_poly.pdbx_strand_id
1 'polypeptide(L)'
;MFECYGKRLLRIDLSTRTVTEQPLAPEFISRWVGGMGFGTRLFTQEVSPAADPLGAENKLFICVGPLTGTLAPLFAQTGVVFKSPLTGGVINSYAGGHLGGAIKATGYDVIAIEGQASGPVYLLILPEGV
;
A
#
# COMPACT_ATOMS: atom_id res chain seq x y z
N MET A 1 4.10 -4.46 21.59
CA MET A 1 2.77 -3.90 21.31
C MET A 1 2.39 -3.98 19.82
N PHE A 2 3.33 -4.05 18.88
CA PHE A 2 3.05 -4.07 17.45
C PHE A 2 3.50 -5.37 16.76
N GLU A 3 3.30 -6.52 17.40
CA GLU A 3 3.74 -7.85 16.90
C GLU A 3 2.96 -8.32 15.66
N CYS A 4 1.74 -7.81 15.47
CA CYS A 4 0.90 -8.12 14.32
C CYS A 4 1.20 -7.28 13.07
N TYR A 5 2.21 -6.40 13.13
CA TYR A 5 2.65 -5.59 12.01
C TYR A 5 3.99 -6.05 11.47
N GLY A 6 4.16 -6.00 10.16
CA GLY A 6 5.46 -6.13 9.50
C GLY A 6 6.35 -4.91 9.72
N LYS A 7 5.74 -3.76 10.04
CA LYS A 7 6.39 -2.45 10.31
C LYS A 7 7.19 -1.92 9.13
N ARG A 8 6.87 -2.38 7.91
CA ARG A 8 7.59 -2.02 6.69
C ARG A 8 6.63 -1.55 5.61
N LEU A 9 7.07 -0.53 4.88
CA LEU A 9 6.51 -0.06 3.63
C LEU A 9 7.47 -0.43 2.50
N LEU A 10 6.97 -1.12 1.50
CA LEU A 10 7.67 -1.38 0.25
C LEU A 10 7.31 -0.28 -0.76
N ARG A 11 8.30 0.41 -1.30
CA ARG A 11 8.11 1.44 -2.33
C ARG A 11 8.69 0.97 -3.65
N ILE A 12 7.90 1.01 -4.71
CA ILE A 12 8.26 0.57 -6.05
C ILE A 12 8.04 1.75 -7.00
N ASP A 13 9.11 2.28 -7.56
CA ASP A 13 9.06 3.31 -8.61
C ASP A 13 9.19 2.64 -9.98
N LEU A 14 8.10 2.70 -10.75
CA LEU A 14 8.02 2.09 -12.07
C LEU A 14 8.78 2.87 -13.14
N SER A 15 9.02 4.17 -12.94
CA SER A 15 9.78 5.00 -13.88
C SER A 15 11.27 4.69 -13.84
N THR A 16 11.80 4.55 -12.63
CA THR A 16 13.22 4.29 -12.38
C THR A 16 13.53 2.80 -12.19
N ARG A 17 12.50 1.97 -12.02
CA ARG A 17 12.61 0.55 -11.68
C ARG A 17 13.37 0.32 -10.37
N THR A 18 13.18 1.20 -9.40
CA THR A 18 13.80 1.09 -8.09
C THR A 18 12.82 0.56 -7.06
N VAL A 19 13.34 -0.27 -6.18
CA VAL A 19 12.59 -0.83 -5.05
C VAL A 19 13.31 -0.42 -3.76
N THR A 20 12.57 0.15 -2.82
CA THR A 20 13.11 0.56 -1.53
C THR A 20 12.19 0.13 -0.39
N GLU A 21 12.79 -0.17 0.75
CA GLU A 21 12.06 -0.47 1.98
C GLU A 21 12.18 0.69 2.96
N GLN A 22 11.08 1.01 3.63
CA GLN A 22 11.03 2.06 4.63
C GLN A 22 10.38 1.52 5.90
N PRO A 23 10.95 1.78 7.08
CA PRO A 23 10.31 1.41 8.33
C PRO A 23 9.08 2.31 8.58
N LEU A 24 8.01 1.71 9.10
CA LEU A 24 6.87 2.46 9.63
C LEU A 24 7.13 2.80 11.10
N ALA A 25 7.19 4.08 11.40
CA ALA A 25 7.45 4.56 12.76
C ALA A 25 6.34 4.11 13.73
N PRO A 26 6.67 3.77 15.00
CA PRO A 26 5.68 3.36 16.00
C PRO A 26 4.55 4.38 16.19
N GLU A 27 4.86 5.66 16.12
CA GLU A 27 3.88 6.75 16.24
C GLU A 27 2.91 6.76 15.06
N PHE A 28 3.40 6.48 13.84
CA PHE A 28 2.58 6.34 12.64
C PHE A 28 1.62 5.17 12.79
N ILE A 29 2.12 4.00 13.22
CA ILE A 29 1.33 2.80 13.43
C ILE A 29 0.25 3.03 14.50
N SER A 30 0.63 3.61 15.64
CA SER A 30 -0.29 3.90 16.73
C SER A 30 -1.42 4.86 16.33
N ARG A 31 -1.10 5.86 15.51
CA ARG A 31 -2.05 6.90 15.11
C ARG A 31 -3.00 6.47 14.00
N TRP A 32 -2.52 5.70 13.03
CA TRP A 32 -3.27 5.38 11.80
C TRP A 32 -3.73 3.92 11.72
N VAL A 33 -3.32 3.08 12.65
CA VAL A 33 -3.77 1.70 12.90
C VAL A 33 -3.43 0.71 11.78
N GLY A 34 -3.68 1.01 10.51
CA GLY A 34 -3.39 0.11 9.38
C GLY A 34 -4.42 0.22 8.25
N GLY A 35 -4.25 -0.60 7.22
CA GLY A 35 -5.16 -0.64 6.09
C GLY A 35 -5.39 0.73 5.48
N MET A 36 -6.65 1.13 5.39
CA MET A 36 -7.04 2.45 4.83
C MET A 36 -6.46 3.64 5.58
N GLY A 37 -6.25 3.53 6.91
CA GLY A 37 -5.63 4.59 7.69
C GLY A 37 -4.21 4.89 7.20
N PHE A 38 -3.41 3.87 6.94
CA PHE A 38 -2.07 4.03 6.36
C PHE A 38 -2.14 4.62 4.94
N GLY A 39 -2.95 3.99 4.07
CA GLY A 39 -3.06 4.39 2.68
C GLY A 39 -3.54 5.84 2.52
N THR A 40 -4.60 6.24 3.20
CA THR A 40 -5.13 7.61 3.12
C THR A 40 -4.13 8.62 3.67
N ARG A 41 -3.46 8.30 4.78
CA ARG A 41 -2.46 9.21 5.35
C ARG A 41 -1.27 9.42 4.41
N LEU A 42 -0.72 8.34 3.86
CA LEU A 42 0.38 8.43 2.89
C LEU A 42 -0.06 9.16 1.62
N PHE A 43 -1.24 8.85 1.10
CA PHE A 43 -1.79 9.52 -0.05
C PHE A 43 -1.88 11.05 0.16
N THR A 44 -2.45 11.49 1.28
CA THR A 44 -2.61 12.93 1.56
C THR A 44 -1.29 13.67 1.80
N GLN A 45 -0.22 12.95 2.13
CA GLN A 45 1.10 13.53 2.30
C GLN A 45 1.88 13.61 0.98
N GLU A 46 1.67 12.66 0.08
CA GLU A 46 2.56 12.42 -1.04
C GLU A 46 1.95 12.73 -2.41
N VAL A 47 0.62 12.77 -2.53
CA VAL A 47 -0.06 13.04 -3.81
C VAL A 47 -0.68 14.42 -3.81
N SER A 48 -0.26 15.24 -4.76
CA SER A 48 -0.80 16.59 -4.94
C SER A 48 -2.29 16.55 -5.30
N PRO A 49 -3.13 17.43 -4.75
CA PRO A 49 -4.51 17.60 -5.22
C PRO A 49 -4.61 17.94 -6.71
N ALA A 50 -3.57 18.54 -7.29
CA ALA A 50 -3.50 18.88 -8.70
C ALA A 50 -2.93 17.77 -9.60
N ALA A 51 -2.42 16.65 -9.03
CA ALA A 51 -1.86 15.55 -9.80
C ALA A 51 -2.86 14.99 -10.80
N ASP A 52 -2.40 14.67 -12.01
CA ASP A 52 -3.22 13.92 -12.97
C ASP A 52 -3.47 12.50 -12.44
N PRO A 53 -4.75 12.07 -12.30
CA PRO A 53 -5.07 10.73 -11.83
C PRO A 53 -4.49 9.60 -12.69
N LEU A 54 -4.24 9.84 -13.98
CA LEU A 54 -3.62 8.87 -14.90
C LEU A 54 -2.12 9.14 -15.14
N GLY A 55 -1.59 10.20 -14.53
CA GLY A 55 -0.19 10.58 -14.66
C GLY A 55 0.73 9.85 -13.67
N ALA A 56 2.03 9.96 -13.92
CA ALA A 56 3.08 9.37 -13.08
C ALA A 56 3.14 9.95 -11.66
N GLU A 57 2.49 11.10 -11.41
CA GLU A 57 2.42 11.73 -10.09
C GLU A 57 1.38 11.07 -9.17
N ASN A 58 0.44 10.31 -9.71
CA ASN A 58 -0.47 9.53 -8.89
C ASN A 58 0.26 8.33 -8.28
N LYS A 59 -0.18 7.93 -7.10
CA LYS A 59 0.39 6.78 -6.39
C LYS A 59 -0.72 5.82 -5.99
N LEU A 60 -0.38 4.53 -6.02
CA LEU A 60 -1.24 3.45 -5.57
C LEU A 60 -0.69 2.89 -4.27
N PHE A 61 -1.46 2.99 -3.19
CA PHE A 61 -1.11 2.41 -1.89
C PHE A 61 -1.96 1.17 -1.64
N ILE A 62 -1.32 0.01 -1.58
CA ILE A 62 -1.95 -1.27 -1.22
C ILE A 62 -1.61 -1.54 0.24
N CYS A 63 -2.62 -1.64 1.10
CA CYS A 63 -2.45 -1.65 2.54
C CYS A 63 -3.19 -2.81 3.19
N VAL A 64 -2.58 -3.40 4.21
CA VAL A 64 -3.19 -4.45 5.02
C VAL A 64 -3.34 -4.01 6.48
N GLY A 65 -4.35 -4.56 7.15
CA GLY A 65 -4.62 -4.26 8.54
C GLY A 65 -3.80 -5.11 9.52
N PRO A 66 -3.84 -4.77 10.82
CA PRO A 66 -3.11 -5.54 11.84
C PRO A 66 -3.59 -6.98 11.99
N LEU A 67 -4.87 -7.24 11.77
CA LEU A 67 -5.44 -8.58 11.92
C LEU A 67 -5.46 -9.37 10.59
N THR A 68 -5.06 -8.75 9.48
CA THR A 68 -4.97 -9.43 8.18
C THR A 68 -3.92 -10.53 8.23
N GLY A 69 -4.27 -11.73 7.77
CA GLY A 69 -3.37 -12.89 7.81
C GLY A 69 -3.24 -13.58 9.16
N THR A 70 -4.01 -13.17 10.18
CA THR A 70 -4.11 -13.85 11.47
C THR A 70 -5.23 -14.89 11.46
N LEU A 71 -5.39 -15.64 12.55
CA LEU A 71 -6.50 -16.59 12.75
C LEU A 71 -7.84 -15.92 13.07
N ALA A 72 -7.88 -14.57 13.14
CA ALA A 72 -9.12 -13.84 13.37
C ALA A 72 -10.07 -14.03 12.17
N PRO A 73 -11.33 -14.43 12.39
CA PRO A 73 -12.25 -14.64 11.28
C PRO A 73 -12.61 -13.33 10.58
N LEU A 74 -12.80 -13.37 9.26
CA LEU A 74 -13.21 -12.24 8.41
C LEU A 74 -12.18 -11.10 8.24
N PHE A 75 -10.94 -11.27 8.69
CA PHE A 75 -9.86 -10.27 8.55
C PHE A 75 -8.94 -10.56 7.37
N ALA A 76 -9.49 -10.63 6.15
CA ALA A 76 -8.73 -10.91 4.93
C ALA A 76 -8.77 -9.77 3.91
N GLN A 77 -9.18 -8.57 4.31
CA GLN A 77 -9.30 -7.45 3.39
C GLN A 77 -7.97 -6.74 3.15
N THR A 78 -7.75 -6.40 1.87
CA THR A 78 -6.69 -5.52 1.40
C THR A 78 -7.34 -4.20 0.97
N GLY A 79 -6.86 -3.09 1.49
CA GLY A 79 -7.30 -1.76 1.07
C GLY A 79 -6.39 -1.22 -0.03
N VAL A 80 -6.97 -0.53 -1.01
CA VAL A 80 -6.22 0.17 -2.07
C VAL A 80 -6.64 1.62 -2.09
N VAL A 81 -5.67 2.55 -2.05
CA VAL A 81 -5.91 4.00 -2.03
C VAL A 81 -5.15 4.67 -3.17
N PHE A 82 -5.84 5.51 -3.93
CA PHE A 82 -5.26 6.25 -5.04
C PHE A 82 -6.15 7.45 -5.43
N LYS A 83 -5.70 8.29 -6.36
CA LYS A 83 -6.54 9.34 -6.94
C LYS A 83 -7.38 8.77 -8.06
N SER A 84 -8.71 8.93 -7.97
CA SER A 84 -9.67 8.39 -8.93
C SER A 84 -9.66 9.18 -10.23
N PRO A 85 -9.46 8.55 -11.39
CA PRO A 85 -9.62 9.23 -12.68
C PRO A 85 -11.07 9.60 -13.01
N LEU A 86 -12.04 8.93 -12.37
CA LEU A 86 -13.46 9.23 -12.59
C LEU A 86 -13.91 10.48 -11.83
N THR A 87 -13.44 10.67 -10.58
CA THR A 87 -13.95 11.72 -9.70
C THR A 87 -12.93 12.82 -9.43
N GLY A 88 -11.64 12.59 -9.73
CA GLY A 88 -10.54 13.49 -9.35
C GLY A 88 -10.24 13.52 -7.86
N GLY A 89 -11.02 12.81 -7.04
CA GLY A 89 -10.85 12.71 -5.60
C GLY A 89 -10.06 11.48 -5.16
N VAL A 90 -9.85 11.37 -3.86
CA VAL A 90 -9.29 10.15 -3.24
C VAL A 90 -10.33 9.05 -3.28
N ILE A 91 -9.95 7.89 -3.76
CA ILE A 91 -10.77 6.70 -3.69
C ILE A 91 -10.08 5.63 -2.83
N ASN A 92 -10.89 4.87 -2.14
CA ASN A 92 -10.48 3.64 -1.51
C ASN A 92 -11.32 2.47 -2.03
N SER A 93 -10.68 1.34 -2.24
CA SER A 93 -11.31 0.11 -2.66
C SER A 93 -10.80 -1.05 -1.81
N TYR A 94 -11.57 -2.12 -1.76
CA TYR A 94 -11.22 -3.29 -0.96
C TYR A 94 -11.27 -4.55 -1.81
N ALA A 95 -10.29 -5.41 -1.58
CA ALA A 95 -10.27 -6.77 -2.11
C ALA A 95 -10.21 -7.76 -0.94
N GLY A 96 -11.08 -8.75 -0.97
CA GLY A 96 -11.08 -9.87 -0.04
C GLY A 96 -10.22 -11.04 -0.55
N GLY A 97 -10.30 -12.17 0.12
CA GLY A 97 -9.62 -13.40 -0.26
C GLY A 97 -8.18 -13.50 0.26
N HIS A 98 -7.31 -14.16 -0.50
CA HIS A 98 -5.96 -14.51 -0.02
C HIS A 98 -4.91 -13.40 -0.18
N LEU A 99 -5.19 -12.36 -0.98
CA LEU A 99 -4.22 -11.31 -1.30
C LEU A 99 -3.65 -10.64 -0.05
N GLY A 100 -4.52 -10.24 0.89
CA GLY A 100 -4.07 -9.57 2.12
C GLY A 100 -3.15 -10.43 2.97
N GLY A 101 -3.51 -11.71 3.13
CA GLY A 101 -2.66 -12.67 3.85
C GLY A 101 -1.31 -12.90 3.16
N ALA A 102 -1.31 -13.00 1.83
CA ALA A 102 -0.08 -13.13 1.05
C ALA A 102 0.83 -11.91 1.22
N ILE A 103 0.28 -10.67 1.12
CA ILE A 103 1.04 -9.44 1.38
C ILE A 103 1.62 -9.46 2.80
N LYS A 104 0.81 -9.84 3.79
CA LYS A 104 1.27 -9.89 5.19
C LYS A 104 2.40 -10.90 5.39
N ALA A 105 2.34 -12.03 4.69
CA ALA A 105 3.40 -13.06 4.73
C ALA A 105 4.74 -12.57 4.17
N THR A 106 4.75 -11.59 3.27
CA THR A 106 6.00 -10.94 2.79
C THR A 106 6.60 -9.97 3.83
N GLY A 107 5.89 -9.68 4.92
CA GLY A 107 6.34 -8.80 6.00
C GLY A 107 6.10 -7.31 5.74
N TYR A 108 5.32 -6.94 4.73
CA TYR A 108 4.94 -5.56 4.47
C TYR A 108 3.51 -5.26 4.96
N ASP A 109 3.31 -4.05 5.49
CA ASP A 109 1.97 -3.53 5.82
C ASP A 109 1.44 -2.61 4.72
N VAL A 110 2.35 -2.02 3.95
CA VAL A 110 2.04 -1.12 2.84
C VAL A 110 2.94 -1.43 1.65
N ILE A 111 2.35 -1.46 0.46
CA ILE A 111 3.06 -1.42 -0.82
C ILE A 111 2.66 -0.13 -1.52
N ALA A 112 3.62 0.76 -1.78
CA ALA A 112 3.44 2.00 -2.52
C ALA A 112 4.00 1.83 -3.93
N ILE A 113 3.16 2.00 -4.94
CA ILE A 113 3.54 1.95 -6.35
C ILE A 113 3.44 3.36 -6.89
N GLU A 114 4.51 3.86 -7.49
CA GLU A 114 4.62 5.20 -8.04
C GLU A 114 5.32 5.21 -9.39
N GLY A 115 5.22 6.34 -10.09
CA GLY A 115 5.80 6.47 -11.43
C GLY A 115 5.01 5.74 -12.51
N GLN A 116 5.62 5.65 -13.70
CA GLN A 116 5.00 5.03 -14.88
C GLN A 116 6.01 4.17 -15.64
N ALA A 117 5.66 2.92 -15.87
CA ALA A 117 6.45 2.03 -16.71
C ALA A 117 6.28 2.37 -18.20
N SER A 118 7.29 2.08 -19.02
CA SER A 118 7.25 2.28 -20.48
C SER A 118 6.34 1.27 -21.22
N GLY A 119 5.84 0.26 -20.53
CA GLY A 119 4.94 -0.77 -21.05
C GLY A 119 4.36 -1.62 -19.94
N PRO A 120 3.52 -2.60 -20.23
CA PRO A 120 2.95 -3.49 -19.23
C PRO A 120 4.02 -4.23 -18.43
N VAL A 121 3.88 -4.23 -17.11
CA VAL A 121 4.77 -4.93 -16.17
C VAL A 121 3.94 -5.75 -15.20
N TYR A 122 4.53 -6.75 -14.58
CA TYR A 122 4.00 -7.41 -13.40
C TYR A 122 4.98 -7.24 -12.24
N LEU A 123 4.46 -7.29 -11.03
CA LEU A 123 5.26 -7.23 -9.81
C LEU A 123 5.18 -8.59 -9.12
N LEU A 124 6.33 -9.22 -8.91
CA LEU A 124 6.47 -10.42 -8.10
C LEU A 124 7.11 -10.02 -6.77
N ILE A 125 6.33 -10.04 -5.70
CA ILE A 125 6.78 -9.62 -4.37
C ILE A 125 6.90 -10.87 -3.50
N LEU A 126 8.10 -11.16 -3.06
CA LEU A 126 8.45 -12.31 -2.23
C LEU A 126 9.01 -11.84 -0.89
N PRO A 127 9.06 -12.71 0.15
CA PRO A 127 9.67 -12.34 1.43
C PRO A 127 11.15 -11.92 1.31
N GLU A 128 11.86 -12.46 0.33
CA GLU A 128 13.28 -12.21 0.04
C GLU A 128 13.54 -11.07 -0.95
N GLY A 129 12.48 -10.44 -1.51
CA GLY A 129 12.63 -9.30 -2.43
C GLY A 129 11.54 -9.17 -3.49
N VAL A 130 11.76 -8.24 -4.41
CA VAL A 130 10.86 -7.87 -5.53
C VAL A 130 11.61 -7.97 -6.84
#